data_39b5addf2028cb820bb2a71e846c50f3
#
_entry.id   39b5addf2028cb820bb2a71e846c50f3
#
_cell.length_a   1.000
_cell.length_b   1.000
_cell.length_c   1.000
_cell.angle_alpha   90.00
_cell.angle_beta   90.00
_cell.angle_gamma   90.00
#
_symmetry.space_group_name_H-M   'P 1'
#
loop_
_entity.id
_entity.type
_entity.pdbx_description
1 polymer ?
#
loop_
_entity_poly.entity_id
_entity_poly.type
_entity_poly.pdbx_seq_one_letter_code
_entity_poly.pdbx_strand_id
1 'polypeptide(L)'
;MFVKGLEKVMDIVRSVTVDQPVERVFTYLSDFTTTTEWDPGTVRTTREVGDGGVGTRYRNVSRFLGRETELVYVVEDLSPNERLRLRGENQTVVAHDTLSFMPNADGSTTVTYRAQFELKGLARLAAPLLAPAFRRLGNEAEQGLRGALERL
;
A
#
# COMPACT_ATOMS: atom_id res chain seq x y z
N MET A 1 -14.91 20.28 -12.43
CA MET A 1 -15.15 19.22 -12.42
C MET A 1 -14.02 18.33 -12.10
N PHE A 2 -13.31 17.86 -13.00
CA PHE A 2 -12.26 16.93 -12.67
C PHE A 2 -11.20 17.55 -11.79
N VAL A 3 -10.99 18.82 -11.85
CA VAL A 3 -10.00 19.48 -11.02
C VAL A 3 -10.27 19.29 -9.56
N LYS A 4 -11.52 19.35 -9.17
CA LYS A 4 -11.83 19.18 -7.79
C LYS A 4 -11.59 17.76 -7.29
N GLY A 5 -11.69 16.76 -8.15
CA GLY A 5 -11.32 15.41 -7.78
C GLY A 5 -9.85 15.30 -7.51
N LEU A 6 -9.01 15.95 -8.31
CA LEU A 6 -7.57 15.91 -8.12
C LEU A 6 -7.15 16.54 -6.80
N GLU A 7 -7.84 17.56 -6.37
CA GLU A 7 -7.49 18.22 -5.12
C GLU A 7 -7.74 17.36 -3.89
N LYS A 8 -8.50 16.26 -4.04
CA LYS A 8 -8.87 15.41 -2.93
C LYS A 8 -8.08 14.13 -2.87
N VAL A 9 -7.15 13.95 -3.78
CA VAL A 9 -6.33 12.74 -3.83
C VAL A 9 -4.99 13.02 -3.20
N MET A 10 -4.60 12.19 -2.25
CA MET A 10 -3.27 12.22 -1.68
C MET A 10 -2.47 11.11 -2.31
N ASP A 11 -1.30 11.43 -2.83
CA ASP A 11 -0.49 10.52 -3.63
C ASP A 11 0.89 10.40 -2.97
N ILE A 12 1.20 9.20 -2.54
CA ILE A 12 2.47 8.88 -1.88
C ILE A 12 3.19 7.89 -2.76
N VAL A 13 4.43 8.19 -3.12
CA VAL A 13 5.28 7.29 -3.90
C VAL A 13 6.59 7.12 -3.17
N ARG A 14 6.99 5.86 -2.95
CA ARG A 14 8.27 5.53 -2.32
C ARG A 14 8.89 4.35 -3.05
N SER A 15 10.21 4.39 -3.21
CA SER A 15 10.94 3.31 -3.87
C SER A 15 12.06 2.83 -2.97
N VAL A 16 12.27 1.52 -2.95
CA VAL A 16 13.40 0.90 -2.25
C VAL A 16 14.05 -0.09 -3.19
N THR A 17 15.37 -0.19 -3.12
CA THR A 17 16.13 -1.20 -3.86
C THR A 17 16.78 -2.13 -2.84
N VAL A 18 16.59 -3.43 -3.02
CA VAL A 18 17.12 -4.43 -2.10
C VAL A 18 17.83 -5.51 -2.85
N ASP A 19 18.83 -6.09 -2.21
CA ASP A 19 19.66 -7.13 -2.84
C ASP A 19 18.99 -8.50 -2.69
N GLN A 20 17.83 -8.63 -3.34
CA GLN A 20 17.03 -9.85 -3.34
C GLN A 20 16.45 -10.04 -4.74
N PRO A 21 16.30 -11.29 -5.21
CA PRO A 21 15.73 -11.54 -6.54
C PRO A 21 14.25 -11.19 -6.58
N VAL A 22 13.78 -10.77 -7.74
CA VAL A 22 12.41 -10.28 -7.90
C VAL A 22 11.36 -11.32 -7.52
N GLU A 23 11.61 -12.58 -7.80
CA GLU A 23 10.67 -13.65 -7.49
C GLU A 23 10.43 -13.73 -5.98
N ARG A 24 11.49 -13.59 -5.20
CA ARG A 24 11.40 -13.67 -3.75
C ARG A 24 10.65 -12.45 -3.20
N VAL A 25 10.99 -11.27 -3.71
CA VAL A 25 10.36 -10.03 -3.28
C VAL A 25 8.89 -10.03 -3.64
N PHE A 26 8.55 -10.45 -4.87
CA PHE A 26 7.17 -10.47 -5.31
C PHE A 26 6.34 -11.48 -4.52
N THR A 27 6.87 -12.69 -4.31
CA THR A 27 6.16 -13.72 -3.54
C THR A 27 5.82 -13.21 -2.15
N TYR A 28 6.75 -12.52 -1.51
CA TYR A 28 6.53 -11.98 -0.18
C TYR A 28 5.47 -10.87 -0.19
N LEU A 29 5.64 -9.88 -1.05
CA LEU A 29 4.76 -8.70 -1.04
C LEU A 29 3.39 -8.95 -1.65
N SER A 30 3.25 -9.96 -2.52
CA SER A 30 1.96 -10.26 -3.12
C SER A 30 0.99 -10.89 -2.13
N ASP A 31 1.47 -11.39 -1.01
CA ASP A 31 0.62 -11.76 0.10
C ASP A 31 0.44 -10.51 0.97
N PHE A 32 -0.73 -9.88 0.86
CA PHE A 32 -0.97 -8.60 1.52
C PHE A 32 -1.04 -8.70 3.04
N THR A 33 -1.14 -9.92 3.58
CA THR A 33 -1.06 -10.09 5.04
C THR A 33 0.31 -9.70 5.57
N THR A 34 1.35 -9.67 4.70
CA THR A 34 2.69 -9.25 5.11
C THR A 34 2.78 -7.77 5.46
N THR A 35 1.74 -6.96 5.16
CA THR A 35 1.73 -5.56 5.60
C THR A 35 1.91 -5.45 7.10
N THR A 36 1.50 -6.46 7.85
CA THR A 36 1.72 -6.50 9.30
C THR A 36 3.21 -6.41 9.63
N GLU A 37 4.07 -6.86 8.73
CA GLU A 37 5.52 -6.91 8.96
C GLU A 37 6.26 -5.68 8.45
N TRP A 38 5.75 -5.05 7.37
CA TRP A 38 6.49 -3.97 6.76
C TRP A 38 5.80 -2.60 6.84
N ASP A 39 4.50 -2.55 7.07
CA ASP A 39 3.79 -1.27 7.19
C ASP A 39 3.55 -0.96 8.66
N PRO A 40 4.29 -0.01 9.24
CA PRO A 40 4.17 0.27 10.67
C PRO A 40 2.79 0.76 11.09
N GLY A 41 2.02 1.31 10.14
CA GLY A 41 0.64 1.73 10.42
C GLY A 41 -0.32 0.57 10.54
N THR A 42 0.02 -0.60 10.00
CA THR A 42 -0.87 -1.75 10.01
C THR A 42 -0.85 -2.44 11.36
N VAL A 43 -2.04 -2.60 11.96
CA VAL A 43 -2.21 -3.42 13.16
C VAL A 43 -2.34 -4.88 12.76
N ARG A 44 -3.16 -5.16 11.73
CA ARG A 44 -3.28 -6.52 11.23
C ARG A 44 -3.97 -6.51 9.87
N THR A 45 -3.60 -7.45 9.02
CA THR A 45 -4.26 -7.69 7.74
C THR A 45 -4.60 -9.17 7.65
N THR A 46 -5.86 -9.47 7.38
CA THR A 46 -6.38 -10.84 7.32
C THR A 46 -6.97 -11.10 5.94
N ARG A 47 -6.63 -12.25 5.35
CA ARG A 47 -7.24 -12.65 4.10
C ARG A 47 -8.59 -13.29 4.40
N GLU A 48 -9.66 -12.74 3.83
CA GLU A 48 -11.01 -13.21 4.11
C GLU A 48 -11.56 -14.13 3.02
N VAL A 49 -11.22 -13.83 1.76
CA VAL A 49 -11.73 -14.58 0.61
C VAL A 49 -10.62 -14.62 -0.41
N GLY A 50 -10.52 -15.74 -1.12
CA GLY A 50 -9.61 -15.87 -2.26
C GLY A 50 -8.29 -16.53 -1.91
N ASP A 51 -7.46 -16.69 -2.94
CA ASP A 51 -6.20 -17.43 -2.87
C ASP A 51 -4.96 -16.54 -3.03
N GLY A 52 -5.15 -15.23 -3.06
CA GLY A 52 -4.06 -14.28 -3.27
C GLY A 52 -4.10 -13.63 -4.65
N GLY A 53 -4.87 -14.20 -5.59
CA GLY A 53 -4.99 -13.62 -6.93
C GLY A 53 -6.03 -12.52 -7.02
N VAL A 54 -6.34 -12.11 -8.24
CA VAL A 54 -7.35 -11.07 -8.50
C VAL A 54 -8.68 -11.49 -7.86
N GLY A 55 -9.32 -10.53 -7.18
CA GLY A 55 -10.57 -10.77 -6.46
C GLY A 55 -10.38 -11.17 -5.01
N THR A 56 -9.17 -11.47 -4.58
CA THR A 56 -8.88 -11.77 -3.17
C THR A 56 -9.22 -10.55 -2.31
N ARG A 57 -9.82 -10.79 -1.15
CA ARG A 57 -10.23 -9.73 -0.23
C ARG A 57 -9.45 -9.84 1.06
N TYR A 58 -8.96 -8.70 1.51
CA TYR A 58 -8.24 -8.59 2.76
C TYR A 58 -8.90 -7.54 3.64
N ARG A 59 -8.98 -7.82 4.93
CA ARG A 59 -9.42 -6.85 5.92
C ARG A 59 -8.17 -6.28 6.58
N ASN A 60 -7.99 -4.98 6.46
CA ASN A 60 -6.84 -4.29 7.02
C ASN A 60 -7.31 -3.39 8.16
N VAL A 61 -6.68 -3.54 9.32
CA VAL A 61 -6.86 -2.65 10.45
C VAL A 61 -5.57 -1.87 10.60
N SER A 62 -5.66 -0.56 10.52
CA SER A 62 -4.51 0.34 10.63
C SER A 62 -4.74 1.39 11.69
N ARG A 63 -3.65 1.92 12.22
CA ARG A 63 -3.71 3.03 13.16
C ARG A 63 -3.21 4.29 12.45
N PHE A 64 -4.05 5.31 12.45
CA PHE A 64 -3.72 6.58 11.81
C PHE A 64 -4.16 7.70 12.73
N LEU A 65 -3.23 8.58 13.11
CA LEU A 65 -3.46 9.69 14.02
C LEU A 65 -4.09 9.22 15.35
N GLY A 66 -3.59 8.09 15.85
CA GLY A 66 -4.04 7.54 17.13
C GLY A 66 -5.37 6.81 17.10
N ARG A 67 -5.97 6.64 15.92
CA ARG A 67 -7.24 5.95 15.77
C ARG A 67 -7.08 4.73 14.90
N GLU A 68 -7.80 3.65 15.27
CA GLU A 68 -7.86 2.48 14.41
C GLU A 68 -8.90 2.70 13.32
N THR A 69 -8.52 2.38 12.09
CA THR A 69 -9.41 2.42 10.95
C THR A 69 -9.36 1.07 10.25
N GLU A 70 -10.45 0.72 9.59
CA GLU A 70 -10.54 -0.55 8.90
C GLU A 70 -10.88 -0.30 7.45
N LEU A 71 -10.17 -1.00 6.56
CA LEU A 71 -10.44 -0.98 5.13
C LEU A 71 -10.55 -2.40 4.64
N VAL A 72 -11.43 -2.61 3.67
CA VAL A 72 -11.48 -3.89 2.95
C VAL A 72 -10.82 -3.67 1.60
N TYR A 73 -9.74 -4.43 1.36
CA TYR A 73 -8.98 -4.36 0.12
C TYR A 73 -9.35 -5.51 -0.80
N VAL A 74 -9.43 -5.22 -2.09
CA VAL A 74 -9.63 -6.22 -3.12
C VAL A 74 -8.48 -6.13 -4.11
N VAL A 75 -7.90 -7.28 -4.47
CA VAL A 75 -6.85 -7.31 -5.49
C VAL A 75 -7.50 -7.07 -6.84
N GLU A 76 -7.07 -6.01 -7.53
CA GLU A 76 -7.61 -5.63 -8.83
C GLU A 76 -6.73 -6.09 -9.98
N ASP A 77 -5.43 -6.20 -9.76
CA ASP A 77 -4.49 -6.58 -10.81
C ASP A 77 -3.30 -7.28 -10.17
N LEU A 78 -2.86 -8.36 -10.80
CA LEU A 78 -1.71 -9.12 -10.34
C LEU A 78 -0.97 -9.63 -11.56
N SER A 79 0.21 -9.07 -11.81
CA SER A 79 1.12 -9.52 -12.87
C SER A 79 2.38 -10.05 -12.18
N PRO A 80 2.65 -11.36 -12.24
CA PRO A 80 3.77 -11.95 -11.51
C PRO A 80 5.10 -11.24 -11.79
N ASN A 81 5.79 -10.90 -10.72
CA ASN A 81 7.09 -10.22 -10.73
C ASN A 81 7.06 -8.80 -11.32
N GLU A 82 5.89 -8.26 -11.60
CA GLU A 82 5.76 -6.93 -12.20
C GLU A 82 4.90 -5.98 -11.38
N ARG A 83 3.71 -6.41 -10.98
CA ARG A 83 2.78 -5.46 -10.38
C ARG A 83 1.70 -6.14 -9.55
N LEU A 84 1.32 -5.45 -8.49
CA LEU A 84 0.16 -5.80 -7.68
C LEU A 84 -0.61 -4.51 -7.42
N ARG A 85 -1.93 -4.52 -7.65
CA ARG A 85 -2.79 -3.37 -7.35
C ARG A 85 -3.96 -3.83 -6.51
N LEU A 86 -4.24 -3.05 -5.46
CA LEU A 86 -5.37 -3.30 -4.58
C LEU A 86 -6.17 -2.02 -4.42
N ARG A 87 -7.47 -2.19 -4.21
CA ARG A 87 -8.37 -1.09 -3.90
C ARG A 87 -8.98 -1.36 -2.54
N GLY A 88 -8.76 -0.46 -1.60
CA GLY A 88 -9.35 -0.53 -0.27
C GLY A 88 -10.39 0.55 -0.08
N GLU A 89 -11.39 0.27 0.74
CA GLU A 89 -12.47 1.24 0.92
C GLU A 89 -13.11 1.11 2.28
N ASN A 90 -13.52 2.25 2.83
CA ASN A 90 -14.45 2.32 3.94
C ASN A 90 -15.36 3.54 3.72
N GLN A 91 -16.06 4.01 4.75
CA GLN A 91 -17.01 5.12 4.57
C GLN A 91 -16.34 6.46 4.33
N THR A 92 -15.08 6.62 4.70
CA THR A 92 -14.40 7.93 4.63
C THR A 92 -13.33 8.01 3.55
N VAL A 93 -12.81 6.88 3.06
CA VAL A 93 -11.69 6.89 2.14
C VAL A 93 -11.73 5.73 1.17
N VAL A 94 -11.21 5.98 -0.05
CA VAL A 94 -10.84 4.93 -1.01
C VAL A 94 -9.33 4.98 -1.14
N ALA A 95 -8.67 3.85 -0.96
CA ALA A 95 -7.23 3.72 -1.09
C ALA A 95 -6.91 2.87 -2.32
N HIS A 96 -5.94 3.31 -3.11
CA HIS A 96 -5.43 2.56 -4.25
C HIS A 96 -3.96 2.32 -3.99
N ASP A 97 -3.60 1.06 -3.75
CA ASP A 97 -2.22 0.68 -3.48
C ASP A 97 -1.66 -0.04 -4.69
N THR A 98 -0.50 0.40 -5.15
CA THR A 98 0.20 -0.24 -6.26
C THR A 98 1.61 -0.55 -5.84
N LEU A 99 2.01 -1.81 -6.00
CA LEU A 99 3.39 -2.24 -5.84
C LEU A 99 3.90 -2.64 -7.21
N SER A 100 4.99 -2.00 -7.64
CA SER A 100 5.64 -2.30 -8.91
C SER A 100 7.02 -2.85 -8.64
N PHE A 101 7.44 -3.83 -9.43
CA PHE A 101 8.68 -4.57 -9.20
C PHE A 101 9.55 -4.49 -10.44
N MET A 102 10.81 -4.11 -10.27
CA MET A 102 11.75 -4.04 -11.36
C MET A 102 13.02 -4.79 -11.00
N PRO A 103 13.32 -5.90 -11.69
CA PRO A 103 14.61 -6.58 -11.49
C PRO A 103 15.71 -5.74 -12.13
N ASN A 104 16.83 -5.61 -11.43
CA ASN A 104 17.98 -4.86 -11.92
C ASN A 104 19.05 -5.83 -12.45
N ALA A 105 19.95 -5.30 -13.27
CA ALA A 105 20.97 -6.11 -13.92
C ALA A 105 21.90 -6.83 -12.94
N ASP A 106 22.07 -6.24 -11.73
CA ASP A 106 22.94 -6.82 -10.71
C ASP A 106 22.26 -7.85 -9.82
N GLY A 107 21.01 -8.21 -10.14
CA GLY A 107 20.26 -9.19 -9.36
C GLY A 107 19.43 -8.59 -8.21
N SER A 108 19.56 -7.28 -7.98
CA SER A 108 18.73 -6.61 -6.99
C SER A 108 17.34 -6.32 -7.56
N THR A 109 16.42 -5.87 -6.72
CA THR A 109 15.06 -5.52 -7.12
C THR A 109 14.72 -4.14 -6.59
N THR A 110 14.13 -3.31 -7.45
CA THR A 110 13.56 -2.04 -7.05
C THR A 110 12.05 -2.21 -6.92
N VAL A 111 11.52 -1.90 -5.74
CA VAL A 111 10.08 -1.92 -5.47
C VAL A 111 9.62 -0.48 -5.36
N THR A 112 8.58 -0.14 -6.10
CA THR A 112 7.92 1.16 -5.98
C THR A 112 6.54 0.94 -5.38
N TYR A 113 6.31 1.57 -4.25
CA TYR A 113 5.03 1.54 -3.56
C TYR A 113 4.34 2.88 -3.78
N ARG A 114 3.15 2.84 -4.33
CA ARG A 114 2.32 4.02 -4.52
C ARG A 114 1.01 3.83 -3.80
N ALA A 115 0.67 4.79 -2.95
CA ALA A 115 -0.61 4.78 -2.25
C ALA A 115 -1.34 6.08 -2.58
N GLN A 116 -2.53 5.95 -3.14
CA GLN A 116 -3.38 7.08 -3.48
C GLN A 116 -4.63 7.00 -2.62
N PHE A 117 -4.96 8.11 -1.94
CA PHE A 117 -6.10 8.16 -1.03
C PHE A 117 -7.09 9.21 -1.52
N GLU A 118 -8.33 8.79 -1.72
CA GLU A 118 -9.44 9.69 -2.06
C GLU A 118 -10.32 9.80 -0.84
N LEU A 119 -10.38 10.98 -0.25
CA LEU A 119 -11.25 11.20 0.91
C LEU A 119 -12.68 11.45 0.43
N LYS A 120 -13.64 10.91 1.16
CA LYS A 120 -15.05 10.98 0.83
C LYS A 120 -15.79 11.93 1.77
N GLY A 121 -16.89 12.50 1.29
CA GLY A 121 -17.79 13.32 2.10
C GLY A 121 -17.05 14.47 2.78
N LEU A 122 -17.38 14.71 4.05
CA LEU A 122 -16.78 15.80 4.80
C LEU A 122 -15.30 15.59 5.08
N ALA A 123 -14.81 14.35 5.03
CA ALA A 123 -13.40 14.08 5.23
C ALA A 123 -12.52 14.81 4.20
N ARG A 124 -13.08 15.11 3.02
CA ARG A 124 -12.36 15.85 1.99
C ARG A 124 -11.90 17.23 2.46
N LEU A 125 -12.65 17.83 3.39
CA LEU A 125 -12.30 19.15 3.88
C LEU A 125 -11.05 19.12 4.76
N ALA A 126 -10.71 17.97 5.31
CA ALA A 126 -9.55 17.82 6.16
C ALA A 126 -8.27 17.51 5.38
N ALA A 127 -8.38 17.30 4.06
CA ALA A 127 -7.23 16.87 3.25
C ALA A 127 -5.96 17.72 3.45
N PRO A 128 -6.04 19.07 3.41
CA PRO A 128 -4.82 19.86 3.59
C PRO A 128 -4.19 19.67 4.98
N LEU A 129 -5.00 19.42 6.00
CA LEU A 129 -4.50 19.22 7.35
C LEU A 129 -3.88 17.85 7.54
N LEU A 130 -4.28 16.88 6.73
CA LEU A 130 -3.81 15.51 6.83
C LEU A 130 -2.55 15.25 6.01
N ALA A 131 -2.19 16.14 5.10
CA ALA A 131 -1.04 15.92 4.21
C ALA A 131 0.26 15.57 4.93
N PRO A 132 0.64 16.27 6.03
CA PRO A 132 1.87 15.89 6.75
C PRO A 132 1.80 14.49 7.32
N ALA A 133 0.62 14.08 7.82
CA ALA A 133 0.46 12.75 8.39
C ALA A 133 0.59 11.67 7.33
N PHE A 134 0.06 11.92 6.13
CA PHE A 134 0.20 10.98 5.02
C PHE A 134 1.65 10.88 4.54
N ARG A 135 2.39 11.99 4.52
CA ARG A 135 3.80 11.95 4.17
C ARG A 135 4.60 11.13 5.18
N ARG A 136 4.29 11.27 6.46
CA ARG A 136 4.93 10.49 7.49
C ARG A 136 4.61 9.01 7.33
N LEU A 137 3.36 8.70 7.02
CA LEU A 137 2.94 7.33 6.76
C LEU A 137 3.78 6.72 5.64
N GLY A 138 3.99 7.47 4.55
CA GLY A 138 4.81 7.02 3.43
C GLY A 138 6.27 6.78 3.83
N ASN A 139 6.83 7.69 4.62
CA ASN A 139 8.22 7.53 5.07
C ASN A 139 8.38 6.30 5.95
N GLU A 140 7.42 6.06 6.83
CA GLU A 140 7.47 4.89 7.71
C GLU A 140 7.30 3.59 6.93
N ALA A 141 6.42 3.60 5.92
CA ALA A 141 6.23 2.45 5.06
C ALA A 141 7.50 2.14 4.26
N GLU A 142 8.18 3.17 3.78
CA GLU A 142 9.44 2.98 3.06
C GLU A 142 10.48 2.30 3.93
N GLN A 143 10.64 2.77 5.17
CA GLN A 143 11.60 2.18 6.10
C GLN A 143 11.23 0.74 6.44
N GLY A 144 9.95 0.49 6.65
CA GLY A 144 9.47 -0.85 6.93
C GLY A 144 9.67 -1.81 5.79
N LEU A 145 9.38 -1.35 4.56
CA LEU A 145 9.63 -2.15 3.37
C LEU A 145 11.10 -2.53 3.25
N ARG A 146 11.98 -1.53 3.37
CA ARG A 146 13.42 -1.78 3.26
C ARG A 146 13.86 -2.81 4.28
N GLY A 147 13.48 -2.64 5.54
CA GLY A 147 13.88 -3.55 6.59
C GLY A 147 13.35 -4.96 6.38
N ALA A 148 12.07 -5.10 6.02
CA ALA A 148 11.46 -6.41 5.83
C ALA A 148 12.08 -7.13 4.63
N LEU A 149 12.31 -6.43 3.51
CA LEU A 149 12.86 -7.04 2.31
C LEU A 149 14.32 -7.41 2.47
N GLU A 150 15.08 -6.66 3.24
CA GLU A 150 16.48 -7.00 3.51
C GLU A 150 16.61 -8.26 4.37
N ARG A 151 15.56 -8.60 5.11
CA ARG A 151 15.59 -9.80 5.97
C ARG A 151 15.10 -11.07 5.28
N LEU A 152 14.70 -11.01 4.03
CA LEU A 152 14.19 -12.18 3.31
C LEU A 152 15.24 -13.26 3.11
#